data_5f92bf7e3360e2737de1387378065439
#
_entry.id   5f92bf7e3360e2737de1387378065439
#
_cell.length_a   1.000
_cell.length_b   1.000
_cell.length_c   1.000
_cell.angle_alpha   90.00
_cell.angle_beta   90.00
_cell.angle_gamma   90.00
#
_symmetry.space_group_name_H-M   'P 1'
#
loop_
_entity.id
_entity.type
_entity.pdbx_description
1 polymer ?
#
loop_
_entity_poly.entity_id
_entity_poly.type
_entity_poly.pdbx_seq_one_letter_code
_entity_poly.pdbx_strand_id
1 'polypeptide(L)'
;MIKVYERLAITHKKVSDSITLDQDTRKKARIKGVTDKGTDIGIFLERGHPLLVGDILKSECGQFIEVIGQEEPVSTAIATDWLTFSKVCYHLGNRHTSMQIGELWLRFKPDYVLEELAENYGLTIDKTPAIFEPENGAYGKNSSAHKHSHKSVSHHNHGHNHDHAH
;
A
#
# COMPACT_ATOMS: atom_id res chain seq x y z
N MET A 1 10.83 -16.52 22.57
CA MET A 1 10.54 -15.38 21.66
C MET A 1 11.28 -15.63 20.35
N ILE A 2 10.54 -15.76 19.26
CA ILE A 2 11.08 -15.90 17.89
C ILE A 2 11.57 -14.54 17.41
N LYS A 3 12.75 -14.46 16.80
CA LYS A 3 13.26 -13.23 16.22
C LYS A 3 13.23 -13.28 14.69
N VAL A 4 12.82 -12.16 14.09
CA VAL A 4 12.69 -11.98 12.65
C VAL A 4 13.53 -10.79 12.20
N TYR A 5 14.35 -11.00 11.18
CA TYR A 5 15.22 -9.97 10.58
C TYR A 5 15.04 -9.85 9.07
N GLU A 6 14.26 -10.75 8.46
CA GLU A 6 14.09 -10.83 7.01
C GLU A 6 12.61 -10.86 6.64
N ARG A 7 12.27 -10.05 5.62
CA ARG A 7 10.96 -10.00 4.99
C ARG A 7 11.08 -10.49 3.55
N LEU A 8 10.16 -11.34 3.14
CA LEU A 8 10.01 -11.86 1.79
C LEU A 8 8.65 -11.43 1.24
N ALA A 9 8.59 -11.00 -0.02
CA ALA A 9 7.32 -10.69 -0.68
C ALA A 9 6.51 -11.94 -1.00
N ILE A 10 7.18 -13.05 -1.34
CA ILE A 10 6.57 -14.34 -1.70
C ILE A 10 7.46 -15.46 -1.19
N THR A 11 6.87 -16.59 -0.81
CA THR A 11 7.58 -17.84 -0.52
C THR A 11 6.87 -19.02 -1.15
N HIS A 12 7.65 -20.01 -1.62
CA HIS A 12 7.14 -21.33 -2.00
C HIS A 12 7.18 -22.33 -0.82
N LYS A 13 7.66 -21.91 0.34
CA LYS A 13 7.74 -22.72 1.54
C LYS A 13 6.45 -22.63 2.33
N LYS A 14 6.17 -23.70 3.08
CA LYS A 14 4.97 -23.75 3.91
C LYS A 14 5.05 -22.68 5.02
N VAL A 15 4.05 -21.80 5.05
CA VAL A 15 3.83 -20.86 6.15
C VAL A 15 3.40 -21.67 7.38
N SER A 16 4.06 -21.43 8.52
CA SER A 16 3.84 -22.19 9.77
C SER A 16 2.90 -21.50 10.73
N ASP A 17 2.81 -20.16 10.64
CA ASP A 17 2.06 -19.30 11.55
C ASP A 17 1.72 -17.97 10.87
N SER A 18 0.92 -17.12 11.51
CA SER A 18 0.60 -15.75 11.09
C SER A 18 0.71 -14.76 12.24
N ILE A 19 0.77 -13.50 11.90
CA ILE A 19 0.68 -12.41 12.86
C ILE A 19 -0.28 -11.34 12.33
N THR A 20 -1.34 -11.07 13.10
CA THR A 20 -2.36 -10.07 12.74
C THR A 20 -1.98 -8.71 13.31
N LEU A 21 -1.81 -7.71 12.45
CA LEU A 21 -1.31 -6.38 12.81
C LEU A 21 -2.17 -5.27 12.18
N ASP A 22 -2.44 -4.22 12.98
CA ASP A 22 -3.02 -2.97 12.48
C ASP A 22 -2.00 -2.17 11.64
N GLN A 23 -2.49 -1.18 10.91
CA GLN A 23 -1.68 -0.37 10.00
C GLN A 23 -0.58 0.43 10.75
N ASP A 24 -0.87 0.97 11.92
CA ASP A 24 0.12 1.75 12.69
C ASP A 24 1.23 0.87 13.26
N THR A 25 0.92 -0.37 13.60
CA THR A 25 1.94 -1.35 14.00
C THR A 25 2.77 -1.81 12.82
N ARG A 26 2.16 -2.05 11.65
CA ARG A 26 2.87 -2.44 10.42
C ARG A 26 3.88 -1.39 9.92
N LYS A 27 3.72 -0.11 10.27
CA LYS A 27 4.69 0.96 9.96
C LYS A 27 5.96 0.91 10.78
N LYS A 28 5.96 0.21 11.92
CA LYS A 28 7.11 0.19 12.83
C LYS A 28 8.20 -0.74 12.31
N ALA A 29 9.46 -0.29 12.37
CA ALA A 29 10.61 -1.11 12.03
C ALA A 29 10.95 -2.16 13.12
N ARG A 30 10.44 -1.96 14.33
CA ARG A 30 10.63 -2.87 15.47
C ARG A 30 9.27 -3.14 16.10
N ILE A 31 8.88 -4.41 16.10
CA ILE A 31 7.58 -4.86 16.62
C ILE A 31 7.83 -5.98 17.61
N LYS A 32 7.26 -5.87 18.79
CA LYS A 32 7.13 -6.98 19.74
C LYS A 32 5.67 -7.36 19.82
N GLY A 33 5.36 -8.63 19.66
CA GLY A 33 4.00 -9.11 19.64
C GLY A 33 3.92 -10.61 19.92
N VAL A 34 2.75 -11.15 19.61
CA VAL A 34 2.44 -12.57 19.71
C VAL A 34 1.84 -13.00 18.39
N THR A 35 2.27 -14.14 17.86
CA THR A 35 1.69 -14.73 16.65
C THR A 35 0.27 -15.23 16.92
N ASP A 36 -0.50 -15.49 15.87
CA ASP A 36 -1.89 -15.95 16.00
C ASP A 36 -1.99 -17.33 16.67
N LYS A 37 -0.89 -18.12 16.68
CA LYS A 37 -0.77 -19.37 17.44
C LYS A 37 -0.22 -19.21 18.87
N GLY A 38 -0.02 -17.97 19.32
CA GLY A 38 0.37 -17.67 20.71
C GLY A 38 1.88 -17.68 20.98
N THR A 39 2.72 -17.59 19.96
CA THR A 39 4.18 -17.54 20.13
C THR A 39 4.70 -16.12 20.21
N ASP A 40 5.49 -15.79 21.23
CA ASP A 40 6.15 -14.49 21.33
C ASP A 40 7.11 -14.24 20.15
N ILE A 41 6.95 -13.09 19.50
CA ILE A 41 7.77 -12.69 18.35
C ILE A 41 8.35 -11.29 18.51
N GLY A 42 9.59 -11.12 18.06
CA GLY A 42 10.24 -9.82 17.88
C GLY A 42 10.65 -9.63 16.43
N ILE A 43 10.14 -8.59 15.78
CA ILE A 43 10.42 -8.26 14.38
C ILE A 43 11.35 -7.04 14.36
N PHE A 44 12.48 -7.14 13.63
CA PHE A 44 13.54 -6.13 13.55
C PHE A 44 13.88 -5.91 12.07
N LEU A 45 13.22 -4.95 11.43
CA LEU A 45 13.39 -4.64 10.02
C LEU A 45 14.02 -3.25 9.80
N GLU A 46 14.39 -2.97 8.57
CA GLU A 46 14.86 -1.64 8.16
C GLU A 46 13.73 -0.61 8.28
N ARG A 47 14.10 0.63 8.63
CA ARG A 47 13.15 1.74 8.68
C ARG A 47 12.74 2.19 7.28
N GLY A 48 11.55 2.76 7.17
CA GLY A 48 11.04 3.35 5.92
C GLY A 48 10.30 2.37 5.01
N HIS A 49 10.18 1.10 5.41
CA HIS A 49 9.46 0.07 4.64
C HIS A 49 8.41 -0.60 5.52
N PRO A 50 7.16 -0.09 5.54
CA PRO A 50 6.06 -0.72 6.27
C PRO A 50 5.86 -2.18 5.85
N LEU A 51 5.44 -3.03 6.79
CA LEU A 51 4.96 -4.36 6.46
C LEU A 51 3.64 -4.26 5.68
N LEU A 52 3.55 -5.02 4.60
CA LEU A 52 2.33 -5.16 3.80
C LEU A 52 1.57 -6.41 4.24
N VAL A 53 0.27 -6.41 4.03
CA VAL A 53 -0.55 -7.62 4.18
C VAL A 53 -0.08 -8.65 3.15
N GLY A 54 0.12 -9.90 3.60
CA GLY A 54 0.68 -10.97 2.78
C GLY A 54 2.21 -11.04 2.75
N ASP A 55 2.93 -10.10 3.37
CA ASP A 55 4.39 -10.24 3.54
C ASP A 55 4.70 -11.50 4.36
N ILE A 56 5.78 -12.17 4.00
CA ILE A 56 6.27 -13.34 4.71
C ILE A 56 7.50 -12.98 5.52
N LEU A 57 7.43 -13.21 6.80
CA LEU A 57 8.52 -13.02 7.75
C LEU A 57 9.28 -14.32 7.91
N LYS A 58 10.60 -14.29 7.75
CA LYS A 58 11.48 -15.43 8.01
C LYS A 58 12.18 -15.23 9.33
N SER A 59 11.97 -16.17 10.24
CA SER A 59 12.60 -16.17 11.54
C SER A 59 14.04 -16.72 11.51
N GLU A 60 14.81 -16.42 12.54
CA GLU A 60 16.18 -16.96 12.72
C GLU A 60 16.22 -18.51 12.80
N CYS A 61 15.12 -19.15 13.23
CA CYS A 61 14.98 -20.60 13.27
C CYS A 61 14.38 -21.20 11.99
N GLY A 62 14.21 -20.40 10.92
CA GLY A 62 13.76 -20.87 9.62
C GLY A 62 12.24 -21.05 9.47
N GLN A 63 11.44 -20.57 10.42
CA GLN A 63 9.98 -20.55 10.30
C GLN A 63 9.52 -19.40 9.39
N PHE A 64 8.41 -19.60 8.68
CA PHE A 64 7.77 -18.61 7.83
C PHE A 64 6.42 -18.21 8.45
N ILE A 65 6.25 -16.91 8.68
CA ILE A 65 5.11 -16.31 9.37
C ILE A 65 4.51 -15.26 8.43
N GLU A 66 3.21 -15.38 8.15
CA GLU A 66 2.49 -14.45 7.27
C GLU A 66 1.97 -13.25 8.04
N VAL A 67 2.08 -12.07 7.44
CA VAL A 67 1.49 -10.84 7.97
C VAL A 67 0.04 -10.72 7.53
N ILE A 68 -0.88 -10.74 8.48
CA ILE A 68 -2.31 -10.55 8.27
C ILE A 68 -2.68 -9.11 8.67
N GLY A 69 -3.53 -8.46 7.87
CA GLY A 69 -4.08 -7.15 8.21
C GLY A 69 -5.19 -7.29 9.26
N GLN A 70 -5.11 -6.50 10.31
CA GLN A 70 -6.20 -6.36 11.26
C GLN A 70 -7.28 -5.44 10.71
N GLU A 71 -8.55 -5.82 10.84
CA GLU A 71 -9.65 -4.88 10.64
C GLU A 71 -9.61 -3.81 11.74
N GLU A 72 -9.69 -2.55 11.30
CA GLU A 72 -9.61 -1.41 12.20
C GLU A 72 -10.68 -0.37 11.82
N PRO A 73 -11.07 0.55 12.73
CA PRO A 73 -12.00 1.61 12.41
C PRO A 73 -11.49 2.46 11.26
N VAL A 74 -12.32 2.60 10.22
CA VAL A 74 -12.03 3.36 9.00
C VAL A 74 -13.31 4.06 8.52
N SER A 75 -13.13 5.10 7.69
CA SER A 75 -14.20 5.72 6.92
C SER A 75 -13.92 5.46 5.45
N THR A 76 -14.84 4.78 4.77
CA THR A 76 -14.77 4.49 3.33
C THR A 76 -15.75 5.40 2.61
N ALA A 77 -15.24 6.33 1.80
CA ALA A 77 -16.03 7.23 0.97
C ALA A 77 -16.22 6.63 -0.42
N ILE A 78 -17.47 6.43 -0.83
CA ILE A 78 -17.87 5.73 -2.05
C ILE A 78 -18.48 6.74 -3.02
N ALA A 79 -17.95 6.81 -4.23
CA ALA A 79 -18.44 7.65 -5.32
C ALA A 79 -19.25 6.83 -6.32
N THR A 80 -20.14 7.50 -7.05
CA THR A 80 -20.96 6.88 -8.11
C THR A 80 -20.41 7.12 -9.52
N ASP A 81 -19.49 8.08 -9.67
CA ASP A 81 -18.88 8.42 -10.96
C ASP A 81 -17.42 8.86 -10.82
N TRP A 82 -16.67 8.69 -11.88
CA TRP A 82 -15.23 8.97 -11.91
C TRP A 82 -14.86 10.45 -11.79
N LEU A 83 -15.70 11.37 -12.28
CA LEU A 83 -15.42 12.80 -12.21
C LEU A 83 -15.48 13.28 -10.77
N THR A 84 -16.55 12.92 -10.07
CA THR A 84 -16.74 13.22 -8.64
C THR A 84 -15.63 12.57 -7.81
N PHE A 85 -15.32 11.29 -8.06
CA PHE A 85 -14.23 10.58 -7.41
C PHE A 85 -12.88 11.29 -7.56
N SER A 86 -12.54 11.69 -8.80
CA SER A 86 -11.27 12.38 -9.10
C SER A 86 -11.16 13.72 -8.37
N LYS A 87 -12.26 14.50 -8.30
CA LYS A 87 -12.30 15.77 -7.55
C LYS A 87 -12.04 15.54 -6.06
N VAL A 88 -12.66 14.54 -5.47
CA VAL A 88 -12.50 14.23 -4.05
C VAL A 88 -11.09 13.73 -3.76
N CYS A 89 -10.52 12.87 -4.61
CA CYS A 89 -9.12 12.44 -4.48
C CYS A 89 -8.16 13.65 -4.48
N TYR A 90 -8.38 14.63 -5.37
CA TYR A 90 -7.58 15.85 -5.41
C TYR A 90 -7.69 16.66 -4.11
N HIS A 91 -8.90 16.91 -3.62
CA HIS A 91 -9.11 17.73 -2.42
C HIS A 91 -8.63 17.05 -1.15
N LEU A 92 -8.86 15.74 -1.01
CA LEU A 92 -8.39 14.98 0.15
C LEU A 92 -6.86 14.77 0.10
N GLY A 93 -6.28 14.56 -1.09
CA GLY A 93 -4.84 14.45 -1.28
C GLY A 93 -4.08 15.70 -0.80
N ASN A 94 -4.66 16.88 -0.98
CA ASN A 94 -4.10 18.14 -0.50
C ASN A 94 -4.05 18.26 1.05
N ARG A 95 -4.71 17.36 1.77
CA ARG A 95 -4.70 17.33 3.24
C ARG A 95 -3.56 16.51 3.84
N HIS A 96 -2.70 15.91 2.99
CA HIS A 96 -1.57 15.07 3.41
C HIS A 96 -1.95 13.93 4.37
N THR A 97 -3.16 13.42 4.23
CA THR A 97 -3.69 12.31 5.04
C THR A 97 -3.40 10.98 4.35
N SER A 98 -3.06 9.96 5.12
CA SER A 98 -2.91 8.61 4.60
C SER A 98 -4.23 8.09 4.05
N MET A 99 -4.26 7.70 2.77
CA MET A 99 -5.46 7.20 2.11
C MET A 99 -5.18 5.92 1.34
N GLN A 100 -6.12 4.99 1.43
CA GLN A 100 -6.19 3.84 0.54
C GLN A 100 -7.17 4.18 -0.59
N ILE A 101 -6.78 3.88 -1.83
CA ILE A 101 -7.56 4.21 -3.02
C ILE A 101 -7.95 2.91 -3.72
N GLY A 102 -9.24 2.78 -4.04
CA GLY A 102 -9.80 1.70 -4.83
C GLY A 102 -10.63 2.22 -6.00
N GLU A 103 -11.35 1.33 -6.67
CA GLU A 103 -12.22 1.70 -7.79
C GLU A 103 -13.48 2.40 -7.28
N LEU A 104 -13.58 3.71 -7.52
CA LEU A 104 -14.66 4.59 -7.06
C LEU A 104 -14.85 4.64 -5.53
N TRP A 105 -13.85 4.26 -4.76
CA TRP A 105 -13.85 4.45 -3.31
C TRP A 105 -12.47 4.84 -2.81
N LEU A 106 -12.46 5.56 -1.70
CA LEU A 106 -11.25 5.87 -0.95
C LEU A 106 -11.53 5.67 0.55
N ARG A 107 -10.49 5.28 1.29
CA ARG A 107 -10.59 4.95 2.71
C ARG A 107 -9.51 5.69 3.49
N PHE A 108 -9.88 6.16 4.66
CA PHE A 108 -9.01 6.89 5.57
C PHE A 108 -9.36 6.56 7.02
N LYS A 109 -8.49 6.92 7.95
CA LYS A 109 -8.79 6.83 9.39
C LYS A 109 -9.98 7.74 9.73
N PRO A 110 -10.84 7.40 10.69
CA PRO A 110 -12.01 8.21 11.01
C PRO A 110 -11.64 9.67 11.30
N ASP A 111 -12.20 10.57 10.51
CA ASP A 111 -11.98 12.02 10.60
C ASP A 111 -13.25 12.73 10.09
N TYR A 112 -13.95 13.42 10.96
CA TYR A 112 -15.24 14.03 10.64
C TYR A 112 -15.12 15.15 9.59
N VAL A 113 -13.97 15.85 9.52
CA VAL A 113 -13.73 16.91 8.52
C VAL A 113 -13.58 16.32 7.13
N LEU A 114 -12.87 15.18 7.01
CA LEU A 114 -12.70 14.47 5.76
C LEU A 114 -14.01 13.79 5.32
N GLU A 115 -14.76 13.24 6.27
CA GLU A 115 -16.09 12.66 6.03
C GLU A 115 -17.05 13.72 5.47
N GLU A 116 -17.19 14.86 6.14
CA GLU A 116 -18.01 15.98 5.71
C GLU A 116 -17.60 16.50 4.32
N LEU A 117 -16.29 16.61 4.09
CA LEU A 117 -15.79 17.03 2.77
C LEU A 117 -16.21 16.05 1.67
N ALA A 118 -16.07 14.74 1.90
CA ALA A 118 -16.48 13.74 0.94
C ALA A 118 -18.00 13.76 0.69
N GLU A 119 -18.82 13.88 1.73
CA GLU A 119 -20.28 13.98 1.64
C GLU A 119 -20.70 15.23 0.88
N ASN A 120 -20.06 16.38 1.10
CA ASN A 120 -20.32 17.64 0.38
C ASN A 120 -20.06 17.52 -1.13
N TYR A 121 -19.20 16.60 -1.56
CA TYR A 121 -19.00 16.24 -2.97
C TYR A 121 -19.94 15.13 -3.47
N GLY A 122 -20.85 14.63 -2.61
CA GLY A 122 -21.84 13.63 -2.98
C GLY A 122 -21.39 12.17 -2.82
N LEU A 123 -20.30 11.91 -2.07
CA LEU A 123 -19.91 10.55 -1.73
C LEU A 123 -20.70 10.04 -0.51
N THR A 124 -20.88 8.75 -0.44
CA THR A 124 -21.49 8.08 0.71
C THR A 124 -20.39 7.55 1.64
N ILE A 125 -20.53 7.78 2.94
CA ILE A 125 -19.57 7.28 3.95
C ILE A 125 -20.06 5.96 4.54
N ASP A 126 -19.21 4.94 4.43
CA ASP A 126 -19.37 3.65 5.12
C ASP A 126 -18.32 3.56 6.25
N LYS A 127 -18.78 3.28 7.47
CA LYS A 127 -17.95 3.17 8.68
C LYS A 127 -17.70 1.73 9.12
N THR A 128 -17.95 0.76 8.24
CA THR A 128 -17.62 -0.64 8.51
C THR A 128 -16.10 -0.81 8.69
N PRO A 129 -15.66 -1.41 9.81
CA PRO A 129 -14.24 -1.70 10.00
C PRO A 129 -13.67 -2.51 8.84
N ALA A 130 -12.44 -2.20 8.46
CA ALA A 130 -11.77 -2.90 7.37
C ALA A 130 -10.24 -2.85 7.53
N ILE A 131 -9.55 -3.72 6.82
CA ILE A 131 -8.08 -3.65 6.69
C ILE A 131 -7.72 -2.34 6.00
N PHE A 132 -6.75 -1.61 6.56
CA PHE A 132 -6.31 -0.33 6.04
C PHE A 132 -4.89 -0.44 5.47
N GLU A 133 -4.76 -0.25 4.16
CA GLU A 133 -3.50 -0.26 3.42
C GLU A 133 -3.36 1.02 2.58
N PRO A 134 -2.98 2.14 3.21
CA PRO A 134 -2.89 3.41 2.51
C PRO A 134 -1.76 3.41 1.48
N GLU A 135 -1.92 4.26 0.44
CA GLU A 135 -0.88 4.51 -0.54
C GLU A 135 0.42 4.94 0.13
N ASN A 136 1.52 4.36 -0.30
CA ASN A 136 2.85 4.83 0.07
C ASN A 136 3.10 6.16 -0.64
N GLY A 137 3.64 7.17 0.06
CA GLY A 137 3.90 8.47 -0.53
C GLY A 137 4.73 8.37 -1.82
N ALA A 138 4.49 9.27 -2.77
CA ALA A 138 5.09 9.27 -4.11
C ALA A 138 6.64 9.24 -4.13
N TYR A 139 7.27 9.58 -3.03
CA TYR A 139 8.73 9.57 -2.86
C TYR A 139 9.26 8.31 -2.15
N GLY A 140 8.39 7.40 -1.73
CA GLY A 140 8.79 6.08 -1.27
C GLY A 140 9.33 5.27 -2.46
N LYS A 141 10.52 4.66 -2.34
CA LYS A 141 11.05 3.76 -3.36
C LYS A 141 10.13 2.55 -3.48
N ASN A 142 9.10 2.64 -4.32
CA ASN A 142 8.26 1.53 -4.69
C ASN A 142 9.03 0.58 -5.58
N SER A 143 9.54 -0.49 -5.03
CA SER A 143 10.09 -1.62 -5.76
C SER A 143 9.02 -2.66 -6.13
N SER A 144 7.81 -2.27 -6.43
CA SER A 144 6.86 -3.10 -7.17
C SER A 144 6.68 -2.53 -8.57
N ALA A 145 7.73 -2.73 -9.40
CA ALA A 145 7.65 -2.42 -10.81
C ALA A 145 6.66 -3.38 -11.48
N HIS A 146 5.45 -2.92 -11.75
CA HIS A 146 4.68 -3.44 -12.86
C HIS A 146 5.48 -3.19 -14.13
N LYS A 147 6.16 -4.22 -14.62
CA LYS A 147 6.84 -4.21 -15.92
C LYS A 147 5.78 -4.11 -17.03
N HIS A 148 5.41 -2.89 -17.38
CA HIS A 148 4.85 -2.64 -18.69
C HIS A 148 6.01 -2.61 -19.68
N SER A 149 6.18 -3.71 -20.43
CA SER A 149 7.10 -3.78 -21.54
C SER A 149 6.56 -2.92 -22.68
N HIS A 150 7.01 -1.68 -22.79
CA HIS A 150 6.85 -0.91 -24.01
C HIS A 150 7.85 -1.45 -25.02
N LYS A 151 7.34 -2.17 -26.04
CA LYS A 151 8.11 -2.45 -27.27
C LYS A 151 8.43 -1.11 -27.91
N SER A 152 9.69 -0.74 -27.89
CA SER A 152 10.23 0.38 -28.65
C SER A 152 10.13 0.04 -30.13
N VAL A 153 9.27 0.75 -30.85
CA VAL A 153 9.26 0.77 -32.30
C VAL A 153 10.38 1.68 -32.75
N SER A 154 11.39 1.10 -33.38
CA SER A 154 12.49 1.83 -34.00
C SER A 154 11.98 2.63 -35.19
N HIS A 155 11.98 3.95 -35.09
CA HIS A 155 11.77 4.83 -36.26
C HIS A 155 13.05 4.91 -37.07
N HIS A 156 12.95 4.47 -38.33
CA HIS A 156 13.98 4.65 -39.34
C HIS A 156 14.16 6.15 -39.61
N ASN A 157 15.41 6.59 -39.49
CA ASN A 157 15.86 7.92 -39.84
C ASN A 157 16.02 8.01 -41.36
N HIS A 158 15.15 8.79 -42.03
CA HIS A 158 15.36 9.19 -43.41
C HIS A 158 16.17 10.48 -43.43
N GLY A 159 17.44 10.37 -43.78
CA GLY A 159 18.28 11.52 -44.09
C GLY A 159 17.84 12.16 -45.40
N HIS A 160 17.49 13.44 -45.38
CA HIS A 160 17.43 14.29 -46.56
C HIS A 160 18.68 15.17 -46.63
N ASN A 161 19.50 14.82 -47.60
CA ASN A 161 20.62 15.64 -48.06
C ASN A 161 20.05 16.73 -48.96
N HIS A 162 20.25 18.00 -48.64
CA HIS A 162 20.07 19.12 -49.56
C HIS A 162 21.40 19.79 -49.81
N ASP A 163 21.98 19.47 -50.94
CA ASP A 163 23.04 20.27 -51.57
C ASP A 163 22.41 21.55 -52.12
N HIS A 164 22.95 22.69 -51.74
CA HIS A 164 22.80 23.93 -52.45
C HIS A 164 24.18 24.45 -52.85
N ALA A 165 24.48 24.26 -54.12
CA ALA A 165 25.49 25.04 -54.81
C ALA A 165 24.85 26.30 -55.38
N HIS A 166 25.36 27.49 -55.05
CA HIS A 166 25.69 28.64 -55.84
C HIS A 166 26.15 29.77 -54.92
#